data_00a08124b6bf2cc244522ba96a4ce36d
#
_entry.id   00a08124b6bf2cc244522ba96a4ce36d
#
_cell.length_a   1.000
_cell.length_b   1.000
_cell.length_c   1.000
_cell.angle_alpha   90.00
_cell.angle_beta   90.00
_cell.angle_gamma   90.00
#
_symmetry.space_group_name_H-M   'P 1'
#
loop_
_entity.id
_entity.type
_entity.pdbx_description
1 polymer ?
#
loop_
_entity_poly.entity_id
_entity_poly.type
_entity_poly.pdbx_seq_one_letter_code
_entity_poly.pdbx_strand_id
1 'polypeptide(L)'
;MIEIPKNMTSIHVIDCIGQHEPINNAGIAKKMNLSKANVTKISTKLIKEEFINSYQLTDNKKEVYFKLTRKGKRIFDLHEKLHKKKELAFYQFLDSFSQDEQNAVLKFLEQLTSTLEAEQTDGTPDKPVK
;
A
#
# COMPACT_ATOMS: atom_id res chain seq x y z
N MET A 1 -15.38 -0.10 -21.27
CA MET A 1 -14.92 -0.97 -20.19
C MET A 1 -13.56 -0.50 -19.70
N ILE A 2 -13.35 -0.49 -18.40
CA ILE A 2 -12.08 -0.08 -17.83
C ILE A 2 -11.17 -1.30 -17.71
N GLU A 3 -9.97 -1.15 -18.24
CA GLU A 3 -8.97 -2.19 -18.11
C GLU A 3 -8.35 -2.10 -16.72
N ILE A 4 -8.20 -3.23 -16.05
CA ILE A 4 -7.71 -3.29 -14.67
C ILE A 4 -6.46 -4.17 -14.61
N PRO A 5 -5.45 -3.78 -13.84
CA PRO A 5 -4.29 -4.65 -13.64
C PRO A 5 -4.68 -6.00 -13.06
N LYS A 6 -3.89 -7.02 -13.36
CA LYS A 6 -4.30 -8.39 -13.07
C LYS A 6 -4.22 -8.79 -11.60
N ASN A 7 -3.47 -8.05 -10.80
CA ASN A 7 -3.37 -8.42 -9.39
C ASN A 7 -3.34 -7.19 -8.49
N MET A 8 -3.58 -7.42 -7.21
CA MET A 8 -3.69 -6.33 -6.25
C MET A 8 -2.37 -5.61 -6.02
N THR A 9 -1.25 -6.34 -6.10
CA THR A 9 0.05 -5.70 -5.91
C THR A 9 0.29 -4.64 -6.97
N SER A 10 -0.08 -4.92 -8.22
CA SER A 10 0.02 -3.93 -9.31
C SER A 10 -0.85 -2.72 -9.06
N ILE A 11 -2.07 -2.93 -8.55
CA ILE A 11 -2.96 -1.82 -8.21
C ILE A 11 -2.34 -0.98 -7.09
N HIS A 12 -1.74 -1.62 -6.10
CA HIS A 12 -1.09 -0.91 -5.01
C HIS A 12 0.15 -0.16 -5.45
N VAL A 13 0.88 -0.66 -6.46
CA VAL A 13 2.00 0.08 -7.04
C VAL A 13 1.49 1.34 -7.74
N ILE A 14 0.39 1.24 -8.48
CA ILE A 14 -0.23 2.41 -9.08
C ILE A 14 -0.61 3.43 -8.01
N ASP A 15 -1.21 2.97 -6.94
CA ASP A 15 -1.59 3.83 -5.83
C ASP A 15 -0.37 4.51 -5.20
N CYS A 16 0.69 3.74 -5.00
CA CYS A 16 1.94 4.27 -4.44
C CYS A 16 2.51 5.38 -5.32
N ILE A 17 2.52 5.16 -6.64
CA ILE A 17 3.02 6.18 -7.57
C ILE A 17 2.15 7.42 -7.52
N GLY A 18 0.84 7.25 -7.52
CA GLY A 18 -0.08 8.39 -7.51
C GLY A 18 0.04 9.25 -6.27
N GLN A 19 0.35 8.63 -5.13
CA GLN A 19 0.45 9.36 -3.87
C GLN A 19 1.82 10.00 -3.64
N HIS A 20 2.86 9.52 -4.31
CA HIS A 20 4.23 9.88 -3.96
C HIS A 20 5.07 10.39 -5.13
N GLU A 21 4.43 10.88 -6.19
CA GLU A 21 5.20 11.44 -7.30
C GLU A 21 6.05 12.62 -6.86
N PRO A 22 7.31 12.71 -7.26
CA PRO A 22 8.05 11.75 -8.07
C PRO A 22 8.58 10.59 -7.22
N ILE A 23 8.55 9.39 -7.77
CA ILE A 23 9.04 8.21 -7.07
C ILE A 23 9.70 7.26 -8.08
N ASN A 24 10.75 6.56 -7.63
CA ASN A 24 11.48 5.61 -8.46
C ASN A 24 11.33 4.18 -7.93
N ASN A 25 11.97 3.21 -8.58
CA ASN A 25 11.89 1.82 -8.17
C ASN A 25 12.29 1.63 -6.70
N ALA A 26 13.40 2.26 -6.29
CA ALA A 26 13.87 2.11 -4.92
C ALA A 26 12.86 2.68 -3.92
N GLY A 27 12.23 3.81 -4.26
CA GLY A 27 11.22 4.41 -3.41
C GLY A 27 10.00 3.52 -3.25
N ILE A 28 9.54 2.93 -4.35
CA ILE A 28 8.40 2.01 -4.32
C ILE A 28 8.74 0.79 -3.47
N ALA A 29 9.92 0.22 -3.70
CA ALA A 29 10.36 -0.96 -2.97
C ALA A 29 10.37 -0.70 -1.47
N LYS A 30 10.87 0.46 -1.06
CA LYS A 30 10.94 0.82 0.34
C LYS A 30 9.54 1.02 0.93
N LYS A 31 8.67 1.76 0.24
CA LYS A 31 7.34 2.05 0.77
C LYS A 31 6.44 0.85 0.82
N MET A 32 6.61 -0.09 -0.10
CA MET A 32 5.76 -1.27 -0.17
C MET A 32 6.41 -2.51 0.42
N ASN A 33 7.63 -2.38 0.91
CA ASN A 33 8.37 -3.51 1.48
C ASN A 33 8.49 -4.66 0.47
N LEU A 34 8.87 -4.31 -0.74
CA LEU A 34 9.11 -5.27 -1.82
C LEU A 34 10.57 -5.23 -2.23
N SER A 35 11.03 -6.30 -2.88
CA SER A 35 12.38 -6.30 -3.43
C SER A 35 12.42 -5.38 -4.66
N LYS A 36 13.60 -4.84 -4.95
CA LYS A 36 13.78 -4.00 -6.15
C LYS A 36 13.49 -4.81 -7.42
N ALA A 37 13.85 -6.09 -7.42
CA ALA A 37 13.60 -6.96 -8.57
C ALA A 37 12.10 -7.11 -8.82
N ASN A 38 11.32 -7.30 -7.75
CA ASN A 38 9.86 -7.38 -7.89
C ASN A 38 9.27 -6.08 -8.41
N VAL A 39 9.73 -4.95 -7.87
CA VAL A 39 9.23 -3.65 -8.32
C VAL A 39 9.56 -3.43 -9.80
N THR A 40 10.78 -3.77 -10.21
CA THR A 40 11.18 -3.65 -11.61
C THR A 40 10.27 -4.49 -12.51
N LYS A 41 9.99 -5.71 -12.09
CA LYS A 41 9.11 -6.59 -12.85
C LYS A 41 7.72 -6.01 -12.99
N ILE A 42 7.17 -5.50 -11.90
CA ILE A 42 5.83 -4.92 -11.89
C ILE A 42 5.80 -3.63 -12.71
N SER A 43 6.76 -2.74 -12.52
CA SER A 43 6.76 -1.46 -13.21
C SER A 43 6.95 -1.65 -14.72
N THR A 44 7.81 -2.60 -15.13
CA THR A 44 7.99 -2.89 -16.55
C THR A 44 6.67 -3.33 -17.17
N LYS A 45 5.93 -4.18 -16.47
CA LYS A 45 4.65 -4.65 -16.95
C LYS A 45 3.63 -3.52 -17.01
N LEU A 46 3.61 -2.66 -15.99
CA LEU A 46 2.67 -1.54 -15.94
C LEU A 46 2.96 -0.52 -17.05
N ILE A 47 4.23 -0.32 -17.40
CA ILE A 47 4.59 0.52 -18.53
C ILE A 47 4.07 -0.10 -19.84
N LYS A 48 4.28 -1.39 -20.00
CA LYS A 48 3.85 -2.09 -21.21
C LYS A 48 2.32 -2.02 -21.34
N GLU A 49 1.62 -2.11 -20.24
CA GLU A 49 0.16 -2.04 -20.24
C GLU A 49 -0.37 -0.61 -20.20
N GLU A 50 0.54 0.38 -20.20
CA GLU A 50 0.22 1.80 -20.31
C GLU A 50 -0.50 2.38 -19.10
N PHE A 51 -0.27 1.82 -17.93
CA PHE A 51 -0.77 2.39 -16.70
C PHE A 51 0.15 3.46 -16.14
N ILE A 52 1.45 3.34 -16.41
CA ILE A 52 2.44 4.32 -15.94
C ILE A 52 3.42 4.64 -17.07
N ASN A 53 4.07 5.78 -16.94
CA ASN A 53 5.19 6.19 -17.80
C ASN A 53 6.41 6.43 -16.93
N SER A 54 7.58 6.23 -17.52
CA SER A 54 8.82 6.60 -16.87
C SER A 54 9.32 7.92 -17.42
N TYR A 55 10.05 8.66 -16.60
CA TYR A 55 10.64 9.91 -17.02
C TYR A 55 11.88 10.20 -16.20
N GLN A 56 12.71 11.12 -16.67
CA GLN A 56 13.90 11.58 -15.96
C GLN A 56 13.79 13.06 -15.72
N LEU A 57 14.34 13.51 -14.58
CA LEU A 57 14.39 14.93 -14.29
C LEU A 57 15.56 15.56 -15.03
N THR A 58 15.41 16.86 -15.35
CA THR A 58 16.43 17.56 -16.14
C THR A 58 17.78 17.58 -15.45
N ASP A 59 17.78 17.70 -14.14
CA ASP A 59 19.00 17.79 -13.35
C ASP A 59 19.47 16.45 -12.77
N ASN A 60 18.75 15.37 -13.03
CA ASN A 60 19.14 14.06 -12.53
C ASN A 60 18.75 12.98 -13.53
N LYS A 61 19.63 12.75 -14.49
CA LYS A 61 19.38 11.79 -15.55
C LYS A 61 19.74 10.36 -15.17
N LYS A 62 20.27 10.16 -13.97
CA LYS A 62 20.57 8.80 -13.49
C LYS A 62 19.37 8.10 -12.88
N GLU A 63 18.40 8.88 -12.42
CA GLU A 63 17.21 8.32 -11.79
C GLU A 63 16.05 8.30 -12.77
N VAL A 64 15.31 7.19 -12.73
CA VAL A 64 14.10 7.05 -13.54
C VAL A 64 12.92 7.07 -12.60
N TYR A 65 12.04 8.01 -12.82
CA TYR A 65 10.83 8.19 -12.01
C TYR A 65 9.60 7.76 -12.78
N PHE A 66 8.53 7.51 -12.08
CA PHE A 66 7.27 7.07 -12.67
C PHE A 66 6.16 8.07 -12.42
N LYS A 67 5.23 8.12 -13.36
CA LYS A 67 4.01 8.90 -13.19
C LYS A 67 2.87 8.11 -13.81
N LEU A 68 1.66 8.39 -13.36
CA LEU A 68 0.48 7.71 -13.88
C LEU A 68 0.10 8.27 -15.24
N THR A 69 -0.32 7.39 -16.13
CA THR A 69 -1.01 7.80 -17.36
C THR A 69 -2.45 8.13 -17.00
N ARG A 70 -3.22 8.60 -17.99
CA ARG A 70 -4.65 8.80 -17.79
C ARG A 70 -5.32 7.50 -17.35
N LYS A 71 -4.93 6.39 -17.97
CA LYS A 71 -5.46 5.07 -17.63
C LYS A 71 -5.09 4.68 -16.20
N GLY A 72 -3.84 4.91 -15.81
CA GLY A 72 -3.41 4.64 -14.43
C GLY A 72 -4.11 5.52 -13.43
N LYS A 73 -4.34 6.77 -13.77
CA LYS A 73 -5.03 7.69 -12.88
C LYS A 73 -6.47 7.25 -12.63
N ARG A 74 -7.13 6.68 -13.62
CA ARG A 74 -8.48 6.16 -13.43
C ARG A 74 -8.48 5.02 -12.41
N ILE A 75 -7.49 4.15 -12.46
CA ILE A 75 -7.36 3.06 -11.48
C ILE A 75 -7.10 3.65 -10.09
N PHE A 76 -6.20 4.62 -10.02
CA PHE A 76 -5.88 5.30 -8.76
C PHE A 76 -7.14 5.91 -8.14
N ASP A 77 -7.92 6.63 -8.93
CA ASP A 77 -9.12 7.31 -8.44
C ASP A 77 -10.19 6.29 -7.99
N LEU A 78 -10.37 5.22 -8.76
CA LEU A 78 -11.33 4.18 -8.41
C LEU A 78 -10.95 3.46 -7.12
N HIS A 79 -9.66 3.16 -6.98
CA HIS A 79 -9.14 2.50 -5.79
C HIS A 79 -9.36 3.38 -4.55
N GLU A 80 -9.10 4.67 -4.69
CA GLU A 80 -9.30 5.61 -3.60
C GLU A 80 -10.77 5.72 -3.20
N LYS A 81 -11.66 5.78 -4.18
CA LYS A 81 -13.10 5.82 -3.91
C LYS A 81 -13.57 4.57 -3.19
N LEU A 82 -13.05 3.42 -3.60
CA LEU A 82 -13.43 2.16 -2.97
C LEU A 82 -12.98 2.11 -1.52
N HIS A 83 -11.75 2.59 -1.25
CA HIS A 83 -11.26 2.67 0.12
C HIS A 83 -12.11 3.59 0.98
N LYS A 84 -12.48 4.76 0.46
CA LYS A 84 -13.32 5.70 1.20
C LYS A 84 -14.69 5.11 1.50
N LYS A 85 -15.25 4.39 0.54
CA LYS A 85 -16.54 3.75 0.73
C LYS A 85 -16.48 2.68 1.82
N LYS A 86 -15.43 1.87 1.80
CA LYS A 86 -15.24 0.84 2.82
C LYS A 86 -14.99 1.45 4.19
N GLU A 87 -14.22 2.53 4.22
CA GLU A 87 -13.93 3.23 5.47
C GLU A 87 -15.20 3.81 6.07
N LEU A 88 -16.04 4.43 5.26
CA LEU A 88 -17.31 4.96 5.73
C LEU A 88 -18.19 3.84 6.27
N ALA A 89 -18.29 2.73 5.56
CA ALA A 89 -19.07 1.59 6.00
C ALA A 89 -18.56 1.06 7.34
N PHE A 90 -17.24 1.04 7.52
CA PHE A 90 -16.65 0.58 8.77
C PHE A 90 -16.99 1.54 9.92
N TYR A 91 -16.93 2.85 9.68
CA TYR A 91 -17.30 3.82 10.70
C TYR A 91 -18.77 3.69 11.08
N GLN A 92 -19.65 3.46 10.10
CA GLN A 92 -21.06 3.25 10.37
C GLN A 92 -21.28 1.98 11.19
N PHE A 93 -20.51 0.95 10.90
CA PHE A 93 -20.54 -0.28 11.68
C PHE A 93 -20.12 -0.01 13.13
N LEU A 94 -19.03 0.73 13.34
CA LEU A 94 -18.59 1.08 14.68
C LEU A 94 -19.65 1.90 15.43
N ASP A 95 -20.30 2.82 14.73
CA ASP A 95 -21.29 3.70 15.36
C ASP A 95 -22.51 2.92 15.83
N SER A 96 -22.71 1.69 15.34
CA SER A 96 -23.83 0.87 15.79
C SER A 96 -23.59 0.31 17.20
N PHE A 97 -22.38 0.43 17.73
CA PHE A 97 -22.04 -0.01 19.07
C PHE A 97 -22.01 1.18 20.03
N SER A 98 -22.37 0.95 21.28
CA SER A 98 -22.30 2.02 22.28
C SER A 98 -20.86 2.43 22.54
N GLN A 99 -20.66 3.60 23.12
CA GLN A 99 -19.33 4.09 23.48
C GLN A 99 -18.63 3.12 24.43
N ASP A 100 -19.37 2.58 25.39
CA ASP A 100 -18.81 1.62 26.35
C ASP A 100 -18.35 0.35 25.63
N GLU A 101 -19.14 -0.13 24.70
CA GLU A 101 -18.75 -1.31 23.91
C GLU A 101 -17.51 -1.04 23.08
N GLN A 102 -17.45 0.12 22.44
CA GLN A 102 -16.28 0.50 21.65
C GLN A 102 -15.03 0.59 22.53
N ASN A 103 -15.18 1.17 23.70
CA ASN A 103 -14.05 1.30 24.64
C ASN A 103 -13.56 -0.06 25.11
N ALA A 104 -14.48 -1.01 25.32
CA ALA A 104 -14.11 -2.37 25.72
C ALA A 104 -13.30 -3.07 24.64
N VAL A 105 -13.72 -2.92 23.38
CA VAL A 105 -12.99 -3.53 22.26
C VAL A 105 -11.61 -2.90 22.11
N LEU A 106 -11.54 -1.57 22.21
CA LEU A 106 -10.27 -0.87 22.11
C LEU A 106 -9.31 -1.34 23.21
N LYS A 107 -9.81 -1.44 24.43
CA LYS A 107 -9.01 -1.93 25.54
C LYS A 107 -8.47 -3.33 25.27
N PHE A 108 -9.33 -4.20 24.75
CA PHE A 108 -8.92 -5.57 24.41
C PHE A 108 -7.79 -5.56 23.38
N LEU A 109 -7.96 -4.78 22.31
CA LEU A 109 -6.97 -4.72 21.25
C LEU A 109 -5.64 -4.14 21.73
N GLU A 110 -5.69 -3.10 22.56
CA GLU A 110 -4.49 -2.49 23.10
C GLU A 110 -3.73 -3.45 23.99
N GLN A 111 -4.45 -4.17 24.83
CA GLN A 111 -3.80 -5.13 25.73
C GLN A 111 -3.25 -6.32 24.97
N LEU A 112 -3.98 -6.78 23.95
CA LEU A 112 -3.49 -7.86 23.10
C LEU A 112 -2.21 -7.45 22.38
N THR A 113 -2.18 -6.26 21.82
CA THR A 113 -0.99 -5.75 21.12
C THR A 113 0.20 -5.67 22.08
N SER A 114 -0.02 -5.11 23.27
CA SER A 114 1.05 -5.00 24.26
C SER A 114 1.58 -6.37 24.67
N THR A 115 0.69 -7.32 24.85
CA THR A 115 1.09 -8.67 25.24
C THR A 115 1.94 -9.33 24.15
N LEU A 116 1.50 -9.19 22.91
CA LEU A 116 2.24 -9.78 21.80
C LEU A 116 3.60 -9.11 21.60
N GLU A 117 3.66 -7.81 21.78
CA GLU A 117 4.93 -7.07 21.69
C GLU A 117 5.89 -7.48 22.80
N ALA A 118 5.37 -7.67 24.00
CA ALA A 118 6.19 -8.11 25.11
C ALA A 118 6.77 -9.50 24.85
N GLU A 119 5.97 -10.38 24.28
CA GLU A 119 6.45 -11.71 23.92
C GLU A 119 7.56 -11.66 22.88
N GLN A 120 7.45 -10.76 21.92
CA GLN A 120 8.47 -10.62 20.89
C GLN A 120 9.79 -10.11 21.44
N THR A 121 9.72 -9.13 22.34
CA THR A 121 10.94 -8.60 22.93
C THR A 121 11.58 -9.58 23.89
N ASP A 122 10.73 -10.35 24.57
CA ASP A 122 11.20 -11.34 25.50
C ASP A 122 11.84 -12.49 24.85
N GLY A 123 11.65 -12.67 23.79
CA GLY A 123 12.10 -13.52 23.07
C GLY A 123 13.10 -14.08 22.80
N THR A 124 13.12 -14.42 22.97
CA THR A 124 13.75 -15.21 22.79
C THR A 124 14.03 -15.59 21.68
N PRO A 125 14.69 -15.43 21.34
CA PRO A 125 15.02 -15.66 20.19
C PRO A 125 15.08 -16.78 19.62
N ASP A 126 15.17 -17.02 19.60
CA ASP A 126 15.35 -17.82 19.10
C ASP A 126 14.97 -18.81 18.88
N LYS A 127 14.62 -19.06 18.99
CA LYS A 127 14.37 -20.07 18.83
C LYS A 127 14.08 -20.56 17.81
N PRO A 128 14.42 -21.10 17.43
CA PRO A 128 14.20 -21.57 16.44
C PRO A 128 13.53 -22.49 16.32
N VAL A 129 13.31 -22.76 16.27
CA VAL A 129 12.75 -23.64 16.11
C VAL A 129 12.70 -24.50 15.59
N LYS A 130 12.79 -24.82 15.55
CA LYS A 130 12.75 -25.72 15.17
C LYS A 130 12.30 -26.14 14.70
#